data_962412d2088d962080f2d16885fdfdc5
#
_entry.id   962412d2088d962080f2d16885fdfdc5
#
_cell.length_a   1.000
_cell.length_b   1.000
_cell.length_c   1.000
_cell.angle_alpha   90.00
_cell.angle_beta   90.00
_cell.angle_gamma   90.00
#
_symmetry.space_group_name_H-M   'P 1'
#
loop_
_entity.id
_entity.type
_entity.pdbx_description
1 polymer ?
#
loop_
_entity_poly.entity_id
_entity_poly.type
_entity_poly.pdbx_seq_one_letter_code
_entity_poly.pdbx_strand_id
1 'polypeptide(L)'
;RMIRRQINALHAKLERIGKQMETSRKGRSDRFKVALVGYTNAGKSTLMRALSGSDVLVEDRLFATLDSTTRAVELEAKHKVLLTDTVGFIKRLPHHLFASFRATLEEAVEADLLLHVIDLSFPHYESQIKTVDGVLRDLKLEDRPVLKVFNKIDQIDPGQEREILQAHAEREDAVAVSAAQGIGLDALRTRIMSYSQANSI
;
A
#
# COMPACT_ATOMS: atom_id res chain seq x y z
N ARG A 1 27.60 24.25 -26.82
CA ARG A 1 26.91 23.29 -27.75
C ARG A 1 26.72 21.90 -27.12
N MET A 2 27.66 21.40 -26.31
CA MET A 2 27.59 20.06 -25.68
C MET A 2 26.45 19.93 -24.64
N ILE A 3 26.30 20.91 -23.76
CA ILE A 3 25.27 20.92 -22.68
C ILE A 3 23.85 20.91 -23.28
N ARG A 4 23.57 21.69 -24.35
CA ARG A 4 22.26 21.65 -25.00
C ARG A 4 21.94 20.30 -25.64
N ARG A 5 22.94 19.58 -26.18
CA ARG A 5 22.74 18.20 -26.69
C ARG A 5 22.42 17.21 -25.56
N GLN A 6 23.05 17.34 -24.39
CA GLN A 6 22.77 16.51 -23.23
C GLN A 6 21.38 16.79 -22.65
N ILE A 7 20.95 18.05 -22.56
CA ILE A 7 19.61 18.42 -22.12
C ILE A 7 18.54 17.84 -23.08
N ASN A 8 18.71 17.99 -24.40
CA ASN A 8 17.77 17.42 -25.36
C ASN A 8 17.72 15.89 -25.34
N ALA A 9 18.86 15.23 -25.11
CA ALA A 9 18.90 13.77 -24.96
C ALA A 9 18.18 13.29 -23.68
N LEU A 10 18.33 14.04 -22.58
CA LEU A 10 17.61 13.78 -21.32
C LEU A 10 16.11 14.01 -21.47
N HIS A 11 15.68 15.08 -22.14
CA HIS A 11 14.27 15.33 -22.42
C HIS A 11 13.66 14.22 -23.28
N ALA A 12 14.34 13.79 -24.36
CA ALA A 12 13.88 12.69 -25.20
C ALA A 12 13.80 11.35 -24.43
N LYS A 13 14.72 11.13 -23.47
CA LYS A 13 14.69 9.94 -22.60
C LYS A 13 13.52 9.99 -21.61
N LEU A 14 13.23 11.16 -21.04
CA LEU A 14 12.08 11.39 -20.17
C LEU A 14 10.75 11.20 -20.92
N GLU A 15 10.63 11.72 -22.14
CA GLU A 15 9.43 11.51 -22.97
C GLU A 15 9.23 10.03 -23.35
N ARG A 16 10.31 9.30 -23.64
CA ARG A 16 10.21 7.85 -23.90
C ARG A 16 9.77 7.08 -22.65
N ILE A 17 10.31 7.42 -21.49
CA ILE A 17 9.90 6.82 -20.20
C ILE A 17 8.43 7.16 -19.92
N GLY A 18 8.00 8.41 -20.12
CA GLY A 18 6.60 8.81 -19.98
C GLY A 18 5.66 8.03 -20.90
N LYS A 19 6.00 7.87 -22.18
CA LYS A 19 5.21 7.08 -23.14
C LYS A 19 5.19 5.57 -22.79
N GLN A 20 6.31 5.01 -22.31
CA GLN A 20 6.36 3.63 -21.85
C GLN A 20 5.50 3.43 -20.59
N MET A 21 5.50 4.37 -19.66
CA MET A 21 4.62 4.37 -18.48
C MET A 21 3.14 4.48 -18.90
N GLU A 22 2.78 5.37 -19.85
CA GLU A 22 1.41 5.46 -20.36
C GLU A 22 0.94 4.18 -21.05
N THR A 23 1.79 3.53 -21.84
CA THR A 23 1.46 2.27 -22.52
C THR A 23 1.32 1.12 -21.50
N SER A 24 2.16 1.09 -20.47
CA SER A 24 2.03 0.16 -19.35
C SER A 24 0.76 0.44 -18.50
N ARG A 25 0.36 1.71 -18.36
CA ARG A 25 -0.89 2.12 -17.71
C ARG A 25 -2.11 1.66 -18.49
N LYS A 26 -2.16 1.81 -19.82
CA LYS A 26 -3.29 1.35 -20.66
C LYS A 26 -3.54 -0.15 -20.60
N GLY A 27 -2.52 -0.98 -20.46
CA GLY A 27 -2.67 -2.42 -20.26
C GLY A 27 -3.08 -2.84 -18.85
N ARG A 28 -3.14 -1.90 -17.89
CA ARG A 28 -3.52 -2.12 -16.49
C ARG A 28 -4.88 -1.50 -16.12
N SER A 29 -5.54 -0.80 -17.06
CA SER A 29 -6.77 -0.03 -16.80
C SER A 29 -7.96 -0.87 -16.36
N ASP A 30 -7.98 -2.16 -16.71
CA ASP A 30 -9.12 -3.06 -16.45
C ASP A 30 -8.96 -3.91 -15.17
N ARG A 31 -7.91 -3.68 -14.38
CA ARG A 31 -7.68 -4.46 -13.16
C ARG A 31 -7.92 -3.61 -11.93
N PHE A 32 -8.56 -4.21 -10.94
CA PHE A 32 -8.77 -3.60 -9.63
C PHE A 32 -7.42 -3.26 -8.98
N LYS A 33 -7.23 -1.99 -8.61
CA LYS A 33 -6.00 -1.43 -8.08
C LYS A 33 -6.10 -1.30 -6.56
N VAL A 34 -5.13 -1.84 -5.85
CA VAL A 34 -5.03 -1.80 -4.39
C VAL A 34 -3.72 -1.13 -4.01
N ALA A 35 -3.75 -0.11 -3.16
CA ALA A 35 -2.54 0.54 -2.66
C ALA A 35 -2.35 0.30 -1.16
N LEU A 36 -1.12 -0.05 -0.76
CA LEU A 36 -0.72 -0.15 0.63
C LEU A 36 -0.36 1.23 1.14
N VAL A 37 -1.09 1.72 2.13
CA VAL A 37 -0.81 2.97 2.84
C VAL A 37 -0.57 2.68 4.33
N GLY A 38 0.17 3.51 5.01
CA GLY A 38 0.43 3.30 6.43
C GLY A 38 1.73 3.91 6.89
N TYR A 39 1.93 3.92 8.19
CA TYR A 39 3.12 4.51 8.79
C TYR A 39 4.40 3.79 8.34
N THR A 40 5.57 4.47 8.45
CA THR A 40 6.86 3.80 8.19
C THR A 40 7.03 2.61 9.14
N ASN A 41 7.60 1.52 8.63
CA ASN A 41 7.80 0.27 9.36
C ASN A 41 6.52 -0.45 9.84
N ALA A 42 5.34 -0.11 9.32
CA ALA A 42 4.11 -0.85 9.61
C ALA A 42 4.06 -2.25 8.96
N GLY A 43 5.03 -2.58 8.10
CA GLY A 43 5.14 -3.87 7.44
C GLY A 43 4.48 -3.96 6.07
N LYS A 44 4.30 -2.82 5.36
CA LYS A 44 3.70 -2.78 4.01
C LYS A 44 4.43 -3.66 3.00
N SER A 45 5.75 -3.52 2.88
CA SER A 45 6.57 -4.31 1.94
C SER A 45 6.60 -5.79 2.33
N THR A 46 6.55 -6.11 3.64
CA THR A 46 6.42 -7.48 4.13
C THR A 46 5.07 -8.07 3.72
N LEU A 47 3.99 -7.31 3.87
CA LEU A 47 2.65 -7.70 3.47
C LEU A 47 2.55 -7.91 1.95
N MET A 48 3.15 -7.01 1.17
CA MET A 48 3.24 -7.16 -0.27
C MET A 48 3.91 -8.47 -0.68
N ARG A 49 5.06 -8.78 -0.06
CA ARG A 49 5.76 -10.05 -0.30
C ARG A 49 4.90 -11.25 0.06
N ALA A 50 4.26 -11.23 1.23
CA ALA A 50 3.42 -12.33 1.71
C ALA A 50 2.20 -12.57 0.79
N LEU A 51 1.63 -11.53 0.21
CA LEU A 51 0.49 -11.63 -0.71
C LEU A 51 0.91 -12.02 -2.13
N SER A 52 2.06 -11.53 -2.63
CA SER A 52 2.51 -11.74 -4.01
C SER A 52 3.31 -13.03 -4.22
N GLY A 53 3.78 -13.68 -3.14
CA GLY A 53 4.62 -14.87 -3.21
C GLY A 53 5.98 -14.64 -3.87
N SER A 54 6.42 -13.38 -4.02
CA SER A 54 7.68 -13.03 -4.68
C SER A 54 8.69 -12.43 -3.71
N ASP A 55 9.98 -12.72 -3.91
CA ASP A 55 11.09 -12.14 -3.16
C ASP A 55 11.18 -10.63 -3.40
N VAL A 56 10.68 -9.86 -2.45
CA VAL A 56 10.91 -8.41 -2.35
C VAL A 56 11.97 -8.20 -1.29
N LEU A 57 12.97 -7.37 -1.57
CA LEU A 57 13.90 -6.90 -0.54
C LEU A 57 13.09 -6.15 0.53
N VAL A 58 13.00 -6.76 1.70
CA VAL A 58 12.37 -6.15 2.87
C VAL A 58 13.48 -5.72 3.81
N GLU A 59 13.58 -4.42 4.04
CA GLU A 59 14.52 -3.86 5.00
C GLU A 59 13.74 -3.31 6.19
N ASP A 60 14.16 -3.68 7.38
CA ASP A 60 13.58 -3.20 8.65
C ASP A 60 14.18 -1.83 9.00
N ARG A 61 13.90 -0.84 8.17
CA ARG A 61 14.31 0.55 8.38
C ARG A 61 13.24 1.53 7.90
N LEU A 62 13.30 2.75 8.44
CA LEU A 62 12.44 3.84 8.01
C LEU A 62 12.68 4.15 6.52
N PHE A 63 11.59 4.33 5.74
CA PHE A 63 11.65 4.59 4.30
C PHE A 63 12.35 3.48 3.49
N ALA A 64 12.11 2.22 3.83
CA ALA A 64 12.62 1.09 3.07
C ALA A 64 12.12 1.11 1.60
N THR A 65 10.91 1.62 1.36
CA THR A 65 10.35 1.83 0.03
C THR A 65 10.42 3.33 -0.31
N LEU A 66 11.25 3.69 -1.28
CA LEU A 66 11.35 5.07 -1.82
C LEU A 66 10.62 5.20 -3.16
N ASP A 67 10.63 4.14 -3.97
CA ASP A 67 9.89 4.07 -5.24
C ASP A 67 8.74 3.10 -5.08
N SER A 68 7.55 3.47 -5.58
CA SER A 68 6.40 2.59 -5.55
C SER A 68 6.64 1.33 -6.40
N THR A 69 6.29 0.19 -5.86
CA THR A 69 6.40 -1.09 -6.55
C THR A 69 5.02 -1.70 -6.74
N THR A 70 4.62 -1.96 -7.99
CA THR A 70 3.34 -2.59 -8.32
C THR A 70 3.53 -4.05 -8.72
N ARG A 71 2.70 -4.94 -8.18
CA ARG A 71 2.68 -6.36 -8.50
C ARG A 71 1.27 -6.87 -8.73
N ALA A 72 1.13 -7.83 -9.65
CA ALA A 72 -0.10 -8.59 -9.78
C ALA A 72 -0.15 -9.64 -8.66
N VAL A 73 -1.20 -9.60 -7.87
CA VAL A 73 -1.49 -10.56 -6.80
C VAL A 73 -2.67 -11.41 -7.22
N GLU A 74 -2.51 -12.72 -7.18
CA GLU A 74 -3.60 -13.65 -7.42
C GLU A 74 -4.37 -13.86 -6.11
N LEU A 75 -5.65 -13.56 -6.16
CA LEU A 75 -6.63 -13.86 -5.12
C LEU A 75 -7.27 -15.21 -5.40
N GLU A 76 -8.37 -15.53 -4.75
CA GLU A 76 -9.14 -16.75 -5.00
C GLU A 76 -9.67 -16.82 -6.45
N ALA A 77 -9.90 -18.03 -6.95
CA ALA A 77 -10.48 -18.30 -8.27
C ALA A 77 -9.75 -17.63 -9.46
N LYS A 78 -8.43 -17.46 -9.39
CA LYS A 78 -7.60 -16.83 -10.42
C LYS A 78 -7.89 -15.33 -10.65
N HIS A 79 -8.63 -14.71 -9.75
CA HIS A 79 -8.86 -13.26 -9.79
C HIS A 79 -7.57 -12.53 -9.47
N LYS A 80 -7.15 -11.59 -10.32
CA LYS A 80 -5.89 -10.85 -10.15
C LYS A 80 -6.16 -9.38 -9.92
N VAL A 81 -5.56 -8.85 -8.87
CA VAL A 81 -5.55 -7.41 -8.57
C VAL A 81 -4.13 -6.86 -8.70
N LEU A 82 -4.00 -5.56 -8.90
CA LEU A 82 -2.72 -4.85 -8.85
C LEU A 82 -2.52 -4.31 -7.45
N LEU A 83 -1.49 -4.79 -6.77
CA LEU A 83 -1.11 -4.32 -5.44
C LEU A 83 0.14 -3.44 -5.55
N THR A 84 0.05 -2.23 -5.03
CA THR A 84 1.14 -1.26 -5.04
C THR A 84 1.61 -0.96 -3.62
N ASP A 85 2.91 -1.13 -3.37
CA ASP A 85 3.55 -0.67 -2.14
C ASP A 85 3.93 0.80 -2.28
N THR A 86 3.51 1.62 -1.33
CA THR A 86 3.79 3.05 -1.32
C THR A 86 4.79 3.43 -0.23
N VAL A 87 5.33 4.63 -0.32
CA VAL A 87 6.22 5.18 0.72
C VAL A 87 5.47 5.30 2.05
N GLY A 88 6.13 4.92 3.15
CA GLY A 88 5.54 5.01 4.49
C GLY A 88 5.42 6.44 5.00
N PHE A 89 4.29 6.75 5.65
CA PHE A 89 4.06 8.04 6.29
C PHE A 89 4.86 8.20 7.57
N ILE A 90 5.23 9.46 7.88
CA ILE A 90 5.86 9.85 9.15
C ILE A 90 5.13 11.05 9.77
N LYS A 91 5.27 11.20 11.09
CA LYS A 91 4.57 12.23 11.88
C LYS A 91 4.85 13.68 11.46
N ARG A 92 5.99 13.94 10.79
CA ARG A 92 6.37 15.27 10.27
C ARG A 92 7.08 15.10 8.93
N LEU A 93 6.32 15.17 7.84
CA LEU A 93 6.94 15.35 6.53
C LEU A 93 7.40 16.81 6.40
N PRO A 94 8.68 17.04 6.10
CA PRO A 94 9.15 18.39 5.78
C PRO A 94 8.40 18.92 4.55
N HIS A 95 7.90 20.16 4.61
CA HIS A 95 7.08 20.76 3.55
C HIS A 95 7.75 20.73 2.16
N HIS A 96 9.08 20.79 2.10
CA HIS A 96 9.83 20.74 0.83
C HIS A 96 9.86 19.33 0.18
N LEU A 97 9.55 18.28 0.94
CA LEU A 97 9.42 16.91 0.42
C LEU A 97 7.99 16.58 -0.01
N PHE A 98 7.01 17.43 0.32
CA PHE A 98 5.60 17.18 0.04
C PHE A 98 5.30 17.02 -1.46
N ALA A 99 5.98 17.80 -2.31
CA ALA A 99 5.81 17.70 -3.77
C ALA A 99 6.35 16.38 -4.35
N SER A 100 7.53 15.94 -3.87
CA SER A 100 8.11 14.64 -4.28
C SER A 100 7.30 13.46 -3.72
N PHE A 101 6.79 13.61 -2.49
CA PHE A 101 5.97 12.63 -1.82
C PHE A 101 4.59 12.48 -2.48
N ARG A 102 4.03 13.59 -2.98
CA ARG A 102 2.78 13.56 -3.74
C ARG A 102 2.91 12.74 -5.04
N ALA A 103 4.04 12.85 -5.73
CA ALA A 103 4.28 12.06 -6.95
C ALA A 103 4.34 10.55 -6.66
N THR A 104 4.92 10.14 -5.52
CA THR A 104 4.94 8.72 -5.10
C THR A 104 3.61 8.22 -4.55
N LEU A 105 2.70 9.14 -4.16
CA LEU A 105 1.34 8.83 -3.72
C LEU A 105 0.31 8.90 -4.85
N GLU A 106 0.69 9.30 -6.08
CA GLU A 106 -0.22 9.28 -7.25
C GLU A 106 -0.86 7.90 -7.44
N GLU A 107 -0.14 6.83 -7.13
CA GLU A 107 -0.68 5.48 -7.23
C GLU A 107 -1.73 5.17 -6.14
N ALA A 108 -1.64 5.80 -4.96
CA ALA A 108 -2.70 5.73 -3.95
C ALA A 108 -3.94 6.52 -4.39
N VAL A 109 -3.74 7.63 -5.11
CA VAL A 109 -4.84 8.42 -5.69
C VAL A 109 -5.59 7.65 -6.78
N GLU A 110 -4.89 6.81 -7.55
CA GLU A 110 -5.49 5.97 -8.60
C GLU A 110 -6.05 4.64 -8.10
N ALA A 111 -5.86 4.30 -6.81
CA ALA A 111 -6.30 3.03 -6.26
C ALA A 111 -7.82 2.97 -6.07
N ASP A 112 -8.41 1.80 -6.32
CA ASP A 112 -9.82 1.50 -6.07
C ASP A 112 -10.05 1.14 -4.60
N LEU A 113 -9.03 0.62 -3.91
CA LEU A 113 -9.04 0.25 -2.50
C LEU A 113 -7.71 0.64 -1.84
N LEU A 114 -7.77 1.23 -0.67
CA LEU A 114 -6.61 1.50 0.19
C LEU A 114 -6.53 0.44 1.30
N LEU A 115 -5.38 -0.23 1.43
CA LEU A 115 -5.07 -1.07 2.59
C LEU A 115 -4.26 -0.24 3.58
N HIS A 116 -4.90 0.22 4.65
CA HIS A 116 -4.24 0.95 5.72
C HIS A 116 -3.55 -0.03 6.67
N VAL A 117 -2.25 -0.25 6.47
CA VAL A 117 -1.44 -1.17 7.29
C VAL A 117 -1.02 -0.50 8.58
N ILE A 118 -1.38 -1.11 9.71
CA ILE A 118 -1.22 -0.59 11.07
C ILE A 118 -0.36 -1.57 11.86
N ASP A 119 0.69 -1.07 12.50
CA ASP A 119 1.54 -1.87 13.41
C ASP A 119 0.92 -1.94 14.80
N LEU A 120 0.32 -3.09 15.14
CA LEU A 120 -0.30 -3.32 16.45
C LEU A 120 0.72 -3.45 17.58
N SER A 121 1.96 -3.78 17.30
CA SER A 121 3.01 -3.87 18.32
C SER A 121 3.46 -2.50 18.84
N PHE A 122 3.08 -1.42 18.14
CA PHE A 122 3.42 -0.07 18.55
C PHE A 122 2.42 0.45 19.61
N PRO A 123 2.86 0.84 20.81
CA PRO A 123 1.97 1.20 21.94
C PRO A 123 0.98 2.33 21.67
N HIS A 124 1.28 3.19 20.68
CA HIS A 124 0.45 4.35 20.32
C HIS A 124 0.01 4.30 18.85
N TYR A 125 -0.36 3.10 18.36
CA TYR A 125 -0.76 2.89 16.97
C TYR A 125 -1.96 3.76 16.55
N GLU A 126 -2.86 4.13 17.50
CA GLU A 126 -3.98 5.04 17.21
C GLU A 126 -3.49 6.43 16.77
N SER A 127 -2.35 6.89 17.30
CA SER A 127 -1.77 8.16 16.87
C SER A 127 -1.21 8.08 15.44
N GLN A 128 -0.73 6.90 15.04
CA GLN A 128 -0.29 6.64 13.67
C GLN A 128 -1.49 6.58 12.72
N ILE A 129 -2.59 5.95 13.12
CA ILE A 129 -3.85 5.95 12.36
C ILE A 129 -4.30 7.38 12.08
N LYS A 130 -4.40 8.22 13.12
CA LYS A 130 -4.80 9.63 12.96
C LYS A 130 -3.88 10.42 12.04
N THR A 131 -2.58 10.12 12.06
CA THR A 131 -1.59 10.76 11.16
C THR A 131 -1.86 10.37 9.71
N VAL A 132 -2.07 9.08 9.43
CA VAL A 132 -2.37 8.57 8.09
C VAL A 132 -3.70 9.11 7.59
N ASP A 133 -4.75 9.08 8.41
CA ASP A 133 -6.07 9.63 8.07
C ASP A 133 -5.99 11.13 7.72
N GLY A 134 -5.14 11.89 8.44
CA GLY A 134 -4.86 13.29 8.12
C GLY A 134 -4.25 13.46 6.73
N VAL A 135 -3.25 12.66 6.39
CA VAL A 135 -2.61 12.71 5.07
C VAL A 135 -3.57 12.28 3.96
N LEU A 136 -4.37 11.23 4.17
CA LEU A 136 -5.38 10.80 3.19
C LEU A 136 -6.40 11.90 2.92
N ARG A 137 -6.80 12.66 3.95
CA ARG A 137 -7.68 13.82 3.83
C ARG A 137 -7.02 14.95 3.02
N ASP A 138 -5.76 15.27 3.31
CA ASP A 138 -5.00 16.29 2.57
C ASP A 138 -4.86 15.93 1.07
N LEU A 139 -4.85 14.63 0.77
CA LEU A 139 -4.84 14.09 -0.60
C LEU A 139 -6.24 13.96 -1.22
N LYS A 140 -7.32 14.30 -0.49
CA LYS A 140 -8.73 14.14 -0.90
C LYS A 140 -9.09 12.69 -1.25
N LEU A 141 -8.64 11.76 -0.42
CA LEU A 141 -8.85 10.32 -0.54
C LEU A 141 -9.81 9.77 0.53
N GLU A 142 -10.47 10.63 1.30
CA GLU A 142 -11.43 10.26 2.34
C GLU A 142 -12.64 9.48 1.81
N ASP A 143 -13.02 9.70 0.56
CA ASP A 143 -14.13 9.00 -0.09
C ASP A 143 -13.74 7.63 -0.68
N ARG A 144 -12.46 7.28 -0.64
CA ARG A 144 -11.99 5.97 -1.14
C ARG A 144 -12.26 4.88 -0.11
N PRO A 145 -12.64 3.68 -0.55
CA PRO A 145 -12.73 2.53 0.36
C PRO A 145 -11.40 2.28 1.06
N VAL A 146 -11.43 2.15 2.38
CA VAL A 146 -10.26 1.85 3.20
C VAL A 146 -10.50 0.59 4.01
N LEU A 147 -9.64 -0.43 3.81
CA LEU A 147 -9.59 -1.62 4.63
C LEU A 147 -8.42 -1.50 5.60
N LYS A 148 -8.70 -1.50 6.90
CA LYS A 148 -7.67 -1.46 7.94
C LYS A 148 -7.06 -2.83 8.13
N VAL A 149 -5.74 -2.92 8.01
CA VAL A 149 -4.96 -4.15 8.17
C VAL A 149 -4.11 -4.02 9.41
N PHE A 150 -4.57 -4.60 10.52
CA PHE A 150 -3.85 -4.64 11.78
C PHE A 150 -2.77 -5.72 11.71
N ASN A 151 -1.53 -5.29 11.47
CA ASN A 151 -0.38 -6.16 11.25
C ASN A 151 0.46 -6.36 12.51
N LYS A 152 1.35 -7.34 12.47
CA LYS A 152 2.28 -7.74 13.54
C LYS A 152 1.59 -8.28 14.79
N ILE A 153 0.48 -9.00 14.61
CA ILE A 153 -0.22 -9.67 15.74
C ILE A 153 0.67 -10.69 16.44
N ASP A 154 1.68 -11.23 15.75
CA ASP A 154 2.70 -12.12 16.29
C ASP A 154 3.63 -11.47 17.34
N GLN A 155 3.61 -10.14 17.46
CA GLN A 155 4.45 -9.38 18.38
C GLN A 155 3.69 -8.84 19.60
N ILE A 156 2.40 -9.17 19.74
CA ILE A 156 1.57 -8.83 20.89
C ILE A 156 1.38 -10.03 21.81
N ASP A 157 0.85 -9.78 23.00
CA ASP A 157 0.56 -10.86 23.96
C ASP A 157 -0.42 -11.89 23.36
N PRO A 158 -0.19 -13.22 23.51
CA PRO A 158 -1.06 -14.25 22.92
C PRO A 158 -2.52 -14.18 23.37
N GLY A 159 -2.80 -13.64 24.56
CA GLY A 159 -4.16 -13.40 25.04
C GLY A 159 -4.84 -12.28 24.24
N GLN A 160 -4.14 -11.18 24.02
CA GLN A 160 -4.61 -10.04 23.23
C GLN A 160 -4.74 -10.39 21.74
N GLU A 161 -3.83 -11.21 21.21
CA GLU A 161 -3.91 -11.69 19.83
C GLU A 161 -5.27 -12.34 19.53
N ARG A 162 -5.70 -13.26 20.40
CA ARG A 162 -6.97 -13.97 20.23
C ARG A 162 -8.16 -13.03 20.29
N GLU A 163 -8.18 -12.08 21.24
CA GLU A 163 -9.23 -11.09 21.37
C GLU A 163 -9.30 -10.18 20.13
N ILE A 164 -8.15 -9.73 19.61
CA ILE A 164 -8.08 -8.87 18.42
C ILE A 164 -8.56 -9.62 17.19
N LEU A 165 -8.11 -10.87 16.97
CA LEU A 165 -8.57 -11.71 15.88
C LEU A 165 -10.09 -11.89 15.93
N GLN A 166 -10.65 -12.18 17.10
CA GLN A 166 -12.09 -12.35 17.27
C GLN A 166 -12.85 -11.04 17.05
N ALA A 167 -12.37 -9.91 17.59
CA ALA A 167 -13.01 -8.61 17.44
C ALA A 167 -13.03 -8.10 15.98
N HIS A 168 -12.08 -8.55 15.16
CA HIS A 168 -12.00 -8.12 13.76
C HIS A 168 -12.54 -9.17 12.77
N ALA A 169 -12.83 -10.40 13.20
CA ALA A 169 -13.37 -11.45 12.34
C ALA A 169 -14.72 -11.07 11.70
N GLU A 170 -15.57 -10.34 12.42
CA GLU A 170 -16.90 -9.91 11.98
C GLU A 170 -16.92 -8.52 11.32
N ARG A 171 -15.82 -7.78 11.36
CA ARG A 171 -15.75 -6.44 10.77
C ARG A 171 -15.47 -6.50 9.27
N GLU A 172 -16.25 -5.76 8.49
CA GLU A 172 -16.04 -5.65 7.05
C GLU A 172 -14.88 -4.71 6.68
N ASP A 173 -14.61 -3.71 7.53
CA ASP A 173 -13.61 -2.65 7.32
C ASP A 173 -12.24 -2.92 7.95
N ALA A 174 -12.04 -4.11 8.54
CA ALA A 174 -10.81 -4.43 9.26
C ALA A 174 -10.43 -5.91 9.20
N VAL A 175 -9.13 -6.20 9.16
CA VAL A 175 -8.55 -7.55 9.24
C VAL A 175 -7.29 -7.51 10.09
N ALA A 176 -7.08 -8.52 10.94
CA ALA A 176 -5.87 -8.71 11.72
C ALA A 176 -4.97 -9.76 11.07
N VAL A 177 -3.65 -9.45 10.94
CA VAL A 177 -2.68 -10.30 10.24
C VAL A 177 -1.31 -10.32 10.92
N SER A 178 -0.55 -11.38 10.67
CA SER A 178 0.91 -11.33 10.73
C SER A 178 1.46 -11.58 9.33
N ALA A 179 1.91 -10.53 8.69
CA ALA A 179 2.52 -10.63 7.37
C ALA A 179 3.84 -11.43 7.39
N ALA A 180 4.54 -11.42 8.52
CA ALA A 180 5.79 -12.16 8.70
C ALA A 180 5.56 -13.66 8.82
N GLN A 181 4.48 -14.07 9.50
CA GLN A 181 4.17 -15.48 9.76
C GLN A 181 3.07 -16.04 8.85
N GLY A 182 2.48 -15.22 7.98
CA GLY A 182 1.41 -15.64 7.07
C GLY A 182 0.05 -15.83 7.73
N ILE A 183 -0.15 -15.34 8.96
CA ILE A 183 -1.40 -15.47 9.70
C ILE A 183 -2.42 -14.44 9.16
N GLY A 184 -3.68 -14.85 8.96
CA GLY A 184 -4.78 -13.98 8.55
C GLY A 184 -4.77 -13.53 7.08
N LEU A 185 -3.80 -14.00 6.26
CA LEU A 185 -3.67 -13.58 4.86
C LEU A 185 -4.84 -14.06 4.00
N ASP A 186 -5.42 -15.22 4.26
CA ASP A 186 -6.56 -15.72 3.51
C ASP A 186 -7.81 -14.88 3.77
N ALA A 187 -8.06 -14.50 5.03
CA ALA A 187 -9.13 -13.56 5.38
C ALA A 187 -8.92 -12.20 4.67
N LEU A 188 -7.69 -11.70 4.60
CA LEU A 188 -7.37 -10.48 3.88
C LEU A 188 -7.63 -10.62 2.37
N ARG A 189 -7.25 -11.74 1.73
CA ARG A 189 -7.53 -12.03 0.32
C ARG A 189 -9.02 -12.02 0.03
N THR A 190 -9.81 -12.69 0.88
CA THR A 190 -11.28 -12.73 0.78
C THR A 190 -11.90 -11.33 0.89
N ARG A 191 -11.41 -10.48 1.81
CA ARG A 191 -11.87 -9.09 1.95
C ARG A 191 -11.55 -8.25 0.71
N ILE A 192 -10.32 -8.33 0.19
CA ILE A 192 -9.93 -7.62 -1.04
C ILE A 192 -10.82 -8.07 -2.21
N MET A 193 -11.11 -9.37 -2.31
CA MET A 193 -12.00 -9.93 -3.32
C MET A 193 -13.41 -9.33 -3.25
N SER A 194 -13.99 -9.21 -2.05
CA SER A 194 -15.32 -8.61 -1.85
C SER A 194 -15.38 -7.17 -2.36
N TYR A 195 -14.37 -6.35 -2.07
CA TYR A 195 -14.27 -4.98 -2.60
C TYR A 195 -14.14 -4.95 -4.12
N SER A 196 -13.33 -5.85 -4.69
CA SER A 196 -13.12 -5.93 -6.13
C SER A 196 -14.40 -6.32 -6.88
N GLN A 197 -15.20 -7.22 -6.33
CA GLN A 197 -16.48 -7.63 -6.91
C GLN A 197 -17.53 -6.52 -6.82
N ALA A 198 -17.60 -5.80 -5.70
CA ALA A 198 -18.52 -4.68 -5.52
C ALA A 198 -18.25 -3.52 -6.50
N ASN A 199 -17.01 -3.35 -6.94
CA ASN A 199 -16.60 -2.29 -7.88
C ASN A 199 -16.76 -2.70 -9.36
N SER A 200 -17.16 -3.94 -9.64
CA SER A 200 -17.32 -4.48 -11.01
C SER A 200 -18.77 -4.35 -11.54
N ILE A 201 -19.66 -3.67 -10.78
CA ILE A 201 -21.05 -3.37 -11.12
C ILE A 201 -21.16 -1.91 -11.54
#